data_b51a56daab33bdf7514aaa96ada28d25
#
_entry.id   b51a56daab33bdf7514aaa96ada28d25
#
_cell.length_a   1.000
_cell.length_b   1.000
_cell.length_c   1.000
_cell.angle_alpha   90.00
_cell.angle_beta   90.00
_cell.angle_gamma   90.00
#
_symmetry.space_group_name_H-M   'P 1'
#
loop_
_entity.id
_entity.type
_entity.pdbx_description
1 polymer ?
#
loop_
_entity_poly.entity_id
_entity_poly.type
_entity_poly.pdbx_seq_one_letter_code
_entity_poly.pdbx_strand_id
1 'polypeptide(L)'
;MPRSADGRAFARGLKAVIDRVVAAAALVVAAPVLALVALAVRIGMGRPVLFRQVRPGLDGRPFVLVKFRTMRAGTGTDGERLTRLGRFLRSCSLDELPELWNVVRGEMSLVGPRPLLTRYLDRYTPEQSRRHRMRPGITGWAQVNGRNAISWDERLALDVWYVDHWSLALDARILARTVWIVLARRGITAAGSDSMPEFPGSTVPS
;
A
#
# COMPACT_ATOMS: atom_id res chain seq x y z
N MET A 1 -7.25 23.70 18.19
CA MET A 1 -8.70 23.48 18.37
C MET A 1 -9.06 22.17 17.69
N PRO A 2 -9.72 21.20 18.35
CA PRO A 2 -10.19 19.99 17.68
C PRO A 2 -11.28 20.35 16.69
N ARG A 3 -11.10 19.93 15.42
CA ARG A 3 -12.14 20.08 14.38
C ARG A 3 -13.41 19.35 14.84
N SER A 4 -14.58 19.97 14.64
CA SER A 4 -15.87 19.33 14.89
C SER A 4 -15.99 17.99 14.15
N ALA A 5 -16.80 17.05 14.65
CA ALA A 5 -17.03 15.76 14.02
C ALA A 5 -17.50 15.93 12.55
N ASP A 6 -18.38 16.90 12.31
CA ASP A 6 -18.90 17.24 10.98
C ASP A 6 -17.80 17.74 10.03
N GLY A 7 -16.87 18.56 10.52
CA GLY A 7 -15.74 19.02 9.72
C GLY A 7 -14.78 17.90 9.32
N ARG A 8 -14.62 16.86 10.16
CA ARG A 8 -13.81 15.67 9.81
C ARG A 8 -14.52 14.78 8.80
N ALA A 9 -15.84 14.61 8.92
CA ALA A 9 -16.62 13.82 7.97
C ALA A 9 -16.59 14.46 6.58
N PHE A 10 -16.83 15.76 6.47
CA PHE A 10 -16.73 16.53 5.22
C PHE A 10 -15.33 16.41 4.59
N ALA A 11 -14.27 16.61 5.37
CA ALA A 11 -12.90 16.52 4.87
C ALA A 11 -12.55 15.10 4.38
N ARG A 12 -13.05 14.03 5.02
CA ARG A 12 -12.89 12.66 4.54
C ARG A 12 -13.66 12.39 3.24
N GLY A 13 -14.85 12.99 3.08
CA GLY A 13 -15.61 12.95 1.84
C GLY A 13 -14.86 13.62 0.70
N LEU A 14 -14.35 14.84 0.95
CA LEU A 14 -13.54 15.59 -0.01
C LEU A 14 -12.27 14.80 -0.41
N LYS A 15 -11.54 14.24 0.56
CA LYS A 15 -10.40 13.36 0.29
C LYS A 15 -10.79 12.21 -0.65
N ALA A 16 -11.91 11.53 -0.38
CA ALA A 16 -12.33 10.40 -1.19
C ALA A 16 -12.65 10.78 -2.65
N VAL A 17 -13.14 12.00 -2.90
CA VAL A 17 -13.36 12.52 -4.25
C VAL A 17 -12.03 12.86 -4.91
N ILE A 18 -11.17 13.61 -4.23
CA ILE A 18 -9.84 13.97 -4.73
C ILE A 18 -9.04 12.72 -5.10
N ASP A 19 -8.97 11.75 -4.21
CA ASP A 19 -8.23 10.49 -4.43
C ASP A 19 -8.71 9.78 -5.70
N ARG A 20 -10.03 9.65 -5.91
CA ARG A 20 -10.59 9.00 -7.10
C ARG A 20 -10.29 9.75 -8.38
N VAL A 21 -10.45 11.08 -8.37
CA VAL A 21 -10.18 11.93 -9.55
C VAL A 21 -8.71 11.84 -9.92
N VAL A 22 -7.82 12.00 -8.94
CA VAL A 22 -6.37 11.91 -9.16
C VAL A 22 -5.96 10.51 -9.63
N ALA A 23 -6.52 9.46 -9.02
CA ALA A 23 -6.23 8.08 -9.42
C ALA A 23 -6.74 7.77 -10.84
N ALA A 24 -7.93 8.26 -11.21
CA ALA A 24 -8.45 8.09 -12.57
C ALA A 24 -7.56 8.81 -13.60
N ALA A 25 -7.18 10.05 -13.33
CA ALA A 25 -6.25 10.79 -14.18
C ALA A 25 -4.89 10.09 -14.30
N ALA A 26 -4.35 9.61 -13.17
CA ALA A 26 -3.09 8.85 -13.15
C ALA A 26 -3.17 7.55 -13.93
N LEU A 27 -4.30 6.82 -13.90
CA LEU A 27 -4.52 5.63 -14.72
C LEU A 27 -4.50 5.93 -16.22
N VAL A 28 -5.15 7.03 -16.63
CA VAL A 28 -5.16 7.45 -18.04
C VAL A 28 -3.72 7.78 -18.51
N VAL A 29 -2.99 8.58 -17.73
CA VAL A 29 -1.60 8.95 -18.04
C VAL A 29 -0.68 7.73 -18.02
N ALA A 30 -0.88 6.81 -17.08
CA ALA A 30 -0.05 5.60 -16.96
C ALA A 30 -0.48 4.47 -17.92
N ALA A 31 -1.58 4.60 -18.67
CA ALA A 31 -2.10 3.55 -19.54
C ALA A 31 -1.07 2.93 -20.49
N PRO A 32 -0.23 3.71 -21.21
CA PRO A 32 0.80 3.12 -22.08
C PRO A 32 1.85 2.34 -21.28
N VAL A 33 2.26 2.81 -20.09
CA VAL A 33 3.19 2.10 -19.21
C VAL A 33 2.55 0.82 -18.68
N LEU A 34 1.29 0.89 -18.25
CA LEU A 34 0.54 -0.29 -17.81
C LEU A 34 0.45 -1.36 -18.89
N ALA A 35 0.19 -0.96 -20.16
CA ALA A 35 0.14 -1.87 -21.28
C ALA A 35 1.51 -2.54 -21.54
N LEU A 36 2.59 -1.76 -21.51
CA LEU A 36 3.96 -2.29 -21.68
C LEU A 36 4.35 -3.25 -20.55
N VAL A 37 4.05 -2.91 -19.30
CA VAL A 37 4.31 -3.80 -18.16
C VAL A 37 3.46 -5.06 -18.25
N ALA A 38 2.18 -4.94 -18.61
CA ALA A 38 1.29 -6.09 -18.81
C ALA A 38 1.85 -7.05 -19.90
N LEU A 39 2.32 -6.50 -21.01
CA LEU A 39 2.95 -7.28 -22.09
C LEU A 39 4.24 -7.96 -21.61
N ALA A 40 5.12 -7.22 -20.91
CA ALA A 40 6.36 -7.78 -20.36
C ALA A 40 6.10 -8.92 -19.38
N VAL A 41 5.11 -8.74 -18.46
CA VAL A 41 4.70 -9.81 -17.55
C VAL A 41 4.11 -11.00 -18.31
N ARG A 42 3.30 -10.74 -19.35
CA ARG A 42 2.69 -11.78 -20.18
C ARG A 42 3.72 -12.62 -20.92
N ILE A 43 4.76 -11.99 -21.44
CA ILE A 43 5.85 -12.66 -22.15
C ILE A 43 6.77 -13.39 -21.15
N GLY A 44 7.20 -12.72 -20.07
CA GLY A 44 8.21 -13.26 -19.15
C GLY A 44 7.68 -14.29 -18.16
N MET A 45 6.36 -14.26 -17.82
CA MET A 45 5.77 -15.12 -16.80
C MET A 45 4.47 -15.82 -17.24
N GLY A 46 3.91 -15.50 -18.41
CA GLY A 46 2.64 -16.07 -18.88
C GLY A 46 1.40 -15.47 -18.16
N ARG A 47 0.27 -16.18 -18.24
CA ARG A 47 -0.96 -15.81 -17.52
C ARG A 47 -0.97 -16.38 -16.10
N PRO A 48 -1.67 -15.73 -15.12
CA PRO A 48 -2.33 -14.43 -15.20
C PRO A 48 -1.29 -13.29 -15.15
N VAL A 49 -1.60 -12.13 -15.74
CA VAL A 49 -0.75 -10.93 -15.71
C VAL A 49 -0.88 -10.20 -14.37
N LEU A 50 -2.11 -10.18 -13.82
CA LEU A 50 -2.41 -9.53 -12.56
C LEU A 50 -2.43 -10.56 -11.42
N PHE A 51 -1.88 -10.16 -10.31
CA PHE A 51 -1.99 -10.81 -9.01
C PHE A 51 -3.16 -10.18 -8.24
N ARG A 52 -3.97 -11.02 -7.60
CA ARG A 52 -5.11 -10.59 -6.80
C ARG A 52 -5.03 -11.23 -5.43
N GLN A 53 -5.26 -10.44 -4.39
CA GLN A 53 -5.24 -10.92 -3.02
C GLN A 53 -6.24 -10.18 -2.15
N VAL A 54 -7.00 -10.90 -1.33
CA VAL A 54 -7.90 -10.30 -0.35
C VAL A 54 -7.09 -9.61 0.74
N ARG A 55 -7.46 -8.37 1.05
CA ARG A 55 -6.86 -7.52 2.07
C ARG A 55 -7.94 -6.82 2.90
N PRO A 56 -7.66 -6.48 4.17
CA PRO A 56 -8.56 -5.66 4.96
C PRO A 56 -8.50 -4.19 4.49
N GLY A 57 -9.66 -3.62 4.28
CA GLY A 57 -9.88 -2.22 3.94
C GLY A 57 -10.36 -1.38 5.12
N LEU A 58 -11.20 -0.39 4.83
CA LEU A 58 -11.84 0.45 5.84
C LEU A 58 -12.66 -0.42 6.81
N ASP A 59 -12.48 -0.18 8.11
CA ASP A 59 -13.12 -0.94 9.20
C ASP A 59 -12.92 -2.46 9.10
N GLY A 60 -11.78 -2.89 8.51
CA GLY A 60 -11.45 -4.29 8.33
C GLY A 60 -12.23 -5.00 7.22
N ARG A 61 -13.11 -4.32 6.49
CA ARG A 61 -13.91 -4.91 5.40
C ARG A 61 -13.00 -5.44 4.29
N PRO A 62 -13.16 -6.69 3.85
CA PRO A 62 -12.29 -7.27 2.85
C PRO A 62 -12.50 -6.61 1.47
N PHE A 63 -11.41 -6.41 0.73
CA PHE A 63 -11.42 -6.04 -0.68
C PHE A 63 -10.34 -6.81 -1.44
N VAL A 64 -10.42 -6.82 -2.77
CA VAL A 64 -9.45 -7.50 -3.64
C VAL A 64 -8.40 -6.51 -4.13
N LEU A 65 -7.21 -6.58 -3.56
CA LEU A 65 -6.04 -5.83 -4.00
C LEU A 65 -5.55 -6.36 -5.36
N VAL A 66 -5.27 -5.46 -6.30
CA VAL A 66 -4.83 -5.81 -7.66
C VAL A 66 -3.43 -5.25 -7.93
N LYS A 67 -2.46 -6.12 -8.28
CA LYS A 67 -1.09 -5.75 -8.65
C LYS A 67 -0.66 -6.45 -9.93
N PHE A 68 0.45 -6.02 -10.54
CA PHE A 68 1.12 -6.88 -11.50
C PHE A 68 1.80 -8.06 -10.80
N ARG A 69 1.75 -9.21 -11.46
CA ARG A 69 2.43 -10.41 -10.98
C ARG A 69 3.94 -10.24 -11.14
N THR A 70 4.67 -10.48 -10.05
CA THR A 70 6.14 -10.35 -9.97
C THR A 70 6.84 -11.68 -9.72
N MET A 71 6.06 -12.70 -9.35
CA MET A 71 6.55 -14.04 -8.99
C MET A 71 6.01 -15.10 -9.93
N ARG A 72 6.77 -16.19 -10.15
CA ARG A 72 6.27 -17.40 -10.83
C ARG A 72 5.23 -18.10 -9.96
N ALA A 73 4.30 -18.80 -10.61
CA ALA A 73 3.43 -19.75 -9.91
C ALA A 73 4.25 -20.99 -9.51
N GLY A 74 3.85 -21.64 -8.42
CA GLY A 74 4.49 -22.89 -7.96
C GLY A 74 4.84 -22.85 -6.47
N THR A 75 5.48 -23.92 -6.01
CA THR A 75 6.02 -24.10 -4.67
C THR A 75 7.43 -23.54 -4.59
N GLY A 76 7.84 -23.04 -3.44
CA GLY A 76 9.15 -22.43 -3.19
C GLY A 76 9.04 -21.16 -2.37
N THR A 77 10.15 -20.66 -1.89
CA THR A 77 10.24 -19.41 -1.15
C THR A 77 9.93 -18.21 -2.07
N ASP A 78 9.52 -17.10 -1.49
CA ASP A 78 9.24 -15.87 -2.24
C ASP A 78 10.48 -15.39 -3.04
N GLY A 79 11.69 -15.59 -2.49
CA GLY A 79 12.94 -15.24 -3.17
C GLY A 79 13.19 -16.08 -4.44
N GLU A 80 12.93 -17.40 -4.39
CA GLU A 80 13.09 -18.32 -5.53
C GLU A 80 12.05 -18.04 -6.65
N ARG A 81 10.84 -17.67 -6.25
CA ARG A 81 9.74 -17.37 -7.17
C ARG A 81 9.84 -15.98 -7.80
N LEU A 82 10.55 -15.06 -7.16
CA LEU A 82 10.71 -13.69 -7.61
C LEU A 82 11.59 -13.62 -8.87
N THR A 83 11.01 -13.20 -9.99
CA THR A 83 11.72 -13.09 -11.26
C THR A 83 12.61 -11.84 -11.35
N ARG A 84 13.57 -11.80 -12.29
CA ARG A 84 14.36 -10.58 -12.57
C ARG A 84 13.45 -9.41 -12.96
N LEU A 85 12.46 -9.65 -13.80
CA LEU A 85 11.45 -8.65 -14.16
C LEU A 85 10.66 -8.23 -12.90
N GLY A 86 10.24 -9.17 -12.06
CA GLY A 86 9.53 -8.89 -10.83
C GLY A 86 10.32 -8.01 -9.86
N ARG A 87 11.63 -8.28 -9.69
CA ARG A 87 12.53 -7.41 -8.90
C ARG A 87 12.59 -6.00 -9.45
N PHE A 88 12.75 -5.86 -10.78
CA PHE A 88 12.74 -4.55 -11.41
C PHE A 88 11.40 -3.82 -11.18
N LEU A 89 10.25 -4.47 -11.41
CA LEU A 89 8.94 -3.86 -11.19
C LEU A 89 8.75 -3.39 -9.75
N ARG A 90 9.15 -4.20 -8.76
CA ARG A 90 9.10 -3.82 -7.34
C ARG A 90 10.04 -2.67 -7.00
N SER A 91 11.25 -2.65 -7.58
CA SER A 91 12.21 -1.59 -7.34
C SER A 91 11.76 -0.21 -7.84
N CYS A 92 10.89 -0.19 -8.87
CA CYS A 92 10.29 1.02 -9.41
C CYS A 92 8.84 1.24 -8.94
N SER A 93 8.30 0.35 -8.07
CA SER A 93 6.90 0.33 -7.64
C SER A 93 5.88 0.26 -8.80
N LEU A 94 6.31 -0.18 -9.97
CA LEU A 94 5.45 -0.33 -11.15
C LEU A 94 4.44 -1.48 -10.98
N ASP A 95 4.76 -2.45 -10.14
CA ASP A 95 3.85 -3.56 -9.81
C ASP A 95 2.61 -3.09 -9.04
N GLU A 96 2.66 -1.95 -8.36
CA GLU A 96 1.57 -1.39 -7.57
C GLU A 96 0.66 -0.43 -8.37
N LEU A 97 1.02 -0.06 -9.61
CA LEU A 97 0.19 0.84 -10.44
C LEU A 97 -1.26 0.38 -10.61
N PRO A 98 -1.58 -0.93 -10.75
CA PRO A 98 -2.97 -1.37 -10.83
C PRO A 98 -3.79 -1.10 -9.55
N GLU A 99 -3.17 -0.82 -8.40
CA GLU A 99 -3.87 -0.42 -7.17
C GLU A 99 -4.62 0.92 -7.34
N LEU A 100 -4.21 1.76 -8.29
CA LEU A 100 -4.96 2.96 -8.66
C LEU A 100 -6.42 2.63 -9.03
N TRP A 101 -6.67 1.45 -9.60
CA TRP A 101 -8.03 0.97 -9.85
C TRP A 101 -8.82 0.72 -8.56
N ASN A 102 -8.17 0.18 -7.52
CA ASN A 102 -8.80 0.04 -6.21
C ASN A 102 -9.13 1.42 -5.58
N VAL A 103 -8.32 2.45 -5.85
CA VAL A 103 -8.61 3.82 -5.40
C VAL A 103 -9.83 4.38 -6.14
N VAL A 104 -9.91 4.22 -7.45
CA VAL A 104 -11.08 4.65 -8.26
C VAL A 104 -12.35 3.96 -7.75
N ARG A 105 -12.29 2.69 -7.43
CA ARG A 105 -13.41 1.94 -6.83
C ARG A 105 -13.75 2.39 -5.40
N GLY A 106 -12.87 3.16 -4.75
CA GLY A 106 -13.06 3.63 -3.39
C GLY A 106 -12.77 2.57 -2.31
N GLU A 107 -12.13 1.47 -2.69
CA GLU A 107 -11.63 0.43 -1.79
C GLU A 107 -10.35 0.86 -1.08
N MET A 108 -9.53 1.66 -1.78
CA MET A 108 -8.30 2.26 -1.30
C MET A 108 -8.33 3.80 -1.41
N SER A 109 -7.28 4.40 -0.93
CA SER A 109 -6.93 5.83 -0.99
C SER A 109 -5.52 5.96 -1.61
N LEU A 110 -5.15 7.12 -2.12
CA LEU A 110 -3.77 7.38 -2.51
C LEU A 110 -2.85 7.31 -1.29
N VAL A 111 -3.27 7.91 -0.17
CA VAL A 111 -2.51 7.95 1.09
C VAL A 111 -3.32 7.32 2.22
N GLY A 112 -2.71 6.36 2.91
CA GLY A 112 -3.30 5.65 4.04
C GLY A 112 -2.37 4.56 4.59
N PRO A 113 -2.76 3.87 5.66
CA PRO A 113 -2.03 2.71 6.16
C PRO A 113 -1.94 1.61 5.08
N ARG A 114 -0.76 0.99 4.91
CA ARG A 114 -0.59 -0.07 3.90
C ARG A 114 -1.51 -1.27 4.19
N PRO A 115 -2.27 -1.81 3.21
CA PRO A 115 -3.12 -2.98 3.44
C PRO A 115 -2.26 -4.22 3.70
N LEU A 116 -2.28 -4.73 4.93
CA LEU A 116 -1.55 -5.91 5.36
C LEU A 116 -2.38 -7.19 5.12
N LEU A 117 -1.86 -8.36 5.51
CA LEU A 117 -2.56 -9.63 5.31
C LEU A 117 -3.78 -9.74 6.21
N THR A 118 -4.86 -10.32 5.71
CA THR A 118 -6.11 -10.54 6.48
C THR A 118 -5.86 -11.37 7.74
N ARG A 119 -4.94 -12.35 7.68
CA ARG A 119 -4.56 -13.20 8.83
C ARG A 119 -3.89 -12.44 9.98
N TYR A 120 -3.61 -11.13 9.81
CA TYR A 120 -3.06 -10.29 10.89
C TYR A 120 -4.15 -9.59 11.72
N LEU A 121 -5.42 -9.61 11.27
CA LEU A 121 -6.51 -8.92 11.96
C LEU A 121 -6.66 -9.37 13.42
N ASP A 122 -6.57 -10.68 13.66
CA ASP A 122 -6.73 -11.26 14.99
C ASP A 122 -5.46 -11.14 15.86
N ARG A 123 -4.38 -10.58 15.29
CA ARG A 123 -3.09 -10.42 15.98
C ARG A 123 -2.83 -8.99 16.42
N TYR A 124 -3.70 -8.04 16.04
CA TYR A 124 -3.56 -6.63 16.43
C TYR A 124 -4.10 -6.39 17.83
N THR A 125 -3.39 -5.52 18.57
CA THR A 125 -4.01 -4.92 19.78
C THR A 125 -5.17 -4.01 19.38
N PRO A 126 -6.07 -3.66 20.33
CA PRO A 126 -7.12 -2.68 20.07
C PRO A 126 -6.60 -1.34 19.54
N GLU A 127 -5.42 -0.90 20.02
CA GLU A 127 -4.75 0.31 19.55
C GLU A 127 -4.30 0.16 18.09
N GLN A 128 -3.60 -0.91 17.75
CA GLN A 128 -3.10 -1.18 16.39
C GLN A 128 -4.25 -1.36 15.39
N SER A 129 -5.38 -1.91 15.81
CA SER A 129 -6.58 -2.07 14.98
C SER A 129 -7.16 -0.74 14.51
N ARG A 130 -6.88 0.38 15.20
CA ARG A 130 -7.31 1.73 14.82
C ARG A 130 -6.81 2.17 13.45
N ARG A 131 -5.74 1.54 12.93
CA ARG A 131 -5.24 1.77 11.57
C ARG A 131 -6.29 1.54 10.49
N HIS A 132 -7.29 0.70 10.75
CA HIS A 132 -8.38 0.40 9.83
C HIS A 132 -9.50 1.46 9.82
N ARG A 133 -9.47 2.48 10.68
CA ARG A 133 -10.43 3.60 10.69
C ARG A 133 -10.27 4.54 9.48
N MET A 134 -9.28 4.29 8.62
CA MET A 134 -9.11 4.96 7.35
C MET A 134 -8.90 3.93 6.23
N ARG A 135 -9.26 4.32 4.99
CA ARG A 135 -8.97 3.47 3.82
C ARG A 135 -7.49 3.20 3.71
N PRO A 136 -7.09 1.98 3.36
CA PRO A 136 -5.68 1.68 3.10
C PRO A 136 -5.17 2.50 1.90
N GLY A 137 -3.88 2.85 1.94
CA GLY A 137 -3.24 3.66 0.92
C GLY A 137 -2.27 2.89 0.04
N ILE A 138 -2.05 3.39 -1.18
CA ILE A 138 -0.92 2.97 -2.03
C ILE A 138 0.39 3.39 -1.34
N THR A 139 0.43 4.62 -0.83
CA THR A 139 1.50 5.11 0.04
C THR A 139 0.95 5.52 1.40
N GLY A 140 1.83 5.80 2.38
CA GLY A 140 1.42 6.17 3.72
C GLY A 140 2.58 6.65 4.59
N TRP A 141 2.25 7.12 5.79
CA TRP A 141 3.22 7.70 6.70
C TRP A 141 4.32 6.71 7.12
N ALA A 142 3.97 5.48 7.42
CA ALA A 142 4.95 4.44 7.72
C ALA A 142 5.87 4.13 6.52
N GLN A 143 5.31 4.12 5.29
CA GLN A 143 6.10 3.85 4.09
C GLN A 143 7.13 4.94 3.80
N VAL A 144 6.83 6.22 4.06
CA VAL A 144 7.78 7.32 3.81
C VAL A 144 8.75 7.57 4.96
N ASN A 145 8.53 7.00 6.15
CA ASN A 145 9.39 7.22 7.33
C ASN A 145 10.27 6.04 7.72
N GLY A 146 10.18 4.87 7.07
CA GLY A 146 11.05 3.75 7.45
C GLY A 146 10.97 2.55 6.52
N ARG A 147 9.89 2.42 5.75
CA ARG A 147 9.66 1.28 4.84
C ARG A 147 9.90 -0.07 5.53
N ASN A 148 10.90 -0.83 5.07
CA ASN A 148 11.25 -2.15 5.59
C ASN A 148 12.34 -2.11 6.69
N ALA A 149 12.87 -0.93 7.03
CA ALA A 149 13.94 -0.77 8.00
C ALA A 149 13.44 -0.61 9.46
N ILE A 150 12.13 -0.49 9.66
CA ILE A 150 11.50 -0.31 10.97
C ILE A 150 10.84 -1.60 11.43
N SER A 151 10.74 -1.78 12.75
CA SER A 151 10.03 -2.88 13.38
C SER A 151 8.53 -2.89 13.06
N TRP A 152 7.86 -4.01 13.34
CA TRP A 152 6.41 -4.09 13.20
C TRP A 152 5.68 -3.10 14.10
N ASP A 153 6.13 -2.97 15.36
CA ASP A 153 5.51 -2.07 16.33
C ASP A 153 5.65 -0.61 15.91
N GLU A 154 6.82 -0.19 15.46
CA GLU A 154 7.04 1.17 14.92
C GLU A 154 6.16 1.43 13.70
N ARG A 155 6.05 0.46 12.78
CA ARG A 155 5.20 0.58 11.60
C ARG A 155 3.74 0.77 11.98
N LEU A 156 3.22 -0.06 12.88
CA LEU A 156 1.83 0.00 13.32
C LEU A 156 1.56 1.28 14.11
N ALA A 157 2.51 1.73 14.93
CA ALA A 157 2.43 3.01 15.62
C ALA A 157 2.38 4.20 14.66
N LEU A 158 3.20 4.20 13.58
CA LEU A 158 3.15 5.23 12.54
C LEU A 158 1.83 5.21 11.75
N ASP A 159 1.26 4.04 11.50
CA ASP A 159 -0.03 3.92 10.85
C ASP A 159 -1.16 4.50 11.73
N VAL A 160 -1.16 4.20 13.04
CA VAL A 160 -2.12 4.76 14.01
C VAL A 160 -1.91 6.27 14.15
N TRP A 161 -0.67 6.72 14.25
CA TRP A 161 -0.35 8.15 14.31
C TRP A 161 -0.92 8.91 13.10
N TYR A 162 -0.79 8.36 11.89
CA TYR A 162 -1.38 8.95 10.69
C TYR A 162 -2.91 9.08 10.79
N VAL A 163 -3.59 8.05 11.29
CA VAL A 163 -5.05 8.06 11.47
C VAL A 163 -5.50 9.19 12.41
N ASP A 164 -4.73 9.41 13.49
CA ASP A 164 -5.04 10.41 14.50
C ASP A 164 -4.74 11.85 14.03
N HIS A 165 -3.65 12.04 13.26
CA HIS A 165 -3.15 13.34 12.84
C HIS A 165 -3.48 13.65 11.37
N TRP A 166 -4.33 12.85 10.75
CA TRP A 166 -4.66 12.99 9.35
C TRP A 166 -5.16 14.39 8.99
N SER A 167 -4.64 14.89 7.88
CA SER A 167 -5.10 16.10 7.19
C SER A 167 -4.74 16.03 5.71
N LEU A 168 -5.44 16.81 4.85
CA LEU A 168 -5.08 16.91 3.43
C LEU A 168 -3.67 17.44 3.22
N ALA A 169 -3.19 18.34 4.08
CA ALA A 169 -1.81 18.82 4.04
C ALA A 169 -0.78 17.74 4.35
N LEU A 170 -1.11 16.83 5.30
CA LEU A 170 -0.27 15.66 5.58
C LEU A 170 -0.24 14.70 4.38
N ASP A 171 -1.38 14.46 3.74
CA ASP A 171 -1.44 13.64 2.52
C ASP A 171 -0.58 14.23 1.40
N ALA A 172 -0.67 15.54 1.14
CA ALA A 172 0.15 16.22 0.13
C ALA A 172 1.65 16.07 0.45
N ARG A 173 2.04 16.20 1.73
CA ARG A 173 3.44 15.99 2.17
C ARG A 173 3.89 14.55 1.95
N ILE A 174 3.05 13.57 2.25
CA ILE A 174 3.36 12.15 2.04
C ILE A 174 3.52 11.86 0.55
N LEU A 175 2.63 12.36 -0.31
CA LEU A 175 2.71 12.19 -1.76
C LEU A 175 4.00 12.81 -2.32
N ALA A 176 4.33 14.05 -1.96
CA ALA A 176 5.57 14.70 -2.38
C ALA A 176 6.81 13.88 -1.96
N ARG A 177 6.81 13.39 -0.72
CA ARG A 177 7.89 12.54 -0.20
C ARG A 177 7.99 11.19 -0.91
N THR A 178 6.83 10.60 -1.27
CA THR A 178 6.77 9.34 -2.04
C THR A 178 7.41 9.52 -3.42
N VAL A 179 7.03 10.59 -4.14
CA VAL A 179 7.61 10.90 -5.45
C VAL A 179 9.15 11.05 -5.33
N TRP A 180 9.62 11.81 -4.33
CA TRP A 180 11.05 11.97 -4.09
C TRP A 180 11.76 10.63 -3.83
N ILE A 181 11.20 9.77 -2.98
CA ILE A 181 11.78 8.46 -2.64
C ILE A 181 11.85 7.55 -3.87
N VAL A 182 10.78 7.52 -4.69
CA VAL A 182 10.73 6.71 -5.92
C VAL A 182 11.77 7.22 -6.93
N LEU A 183 11.85 8.51 -7.16
CA LEU A 183 12.81 9.12 -8.10
C LEU A 183 14.26 8.93 -7.61
N ALA A 184 14.51 9.12 -6.31
CA ALA A 184 15.83 8.95 -5.72
C ALA A 184 16.25 7.48 -5.56
N ARG A 185 15.38 6.52 -5.85
CA ARG A 185 15.59 5.07 -5.65
C ARG A 185 16.10 4.72 -4.25
N ARG A 186 15.79 5.56 -3.24
CA ARG A 186 16.25 5.37 -1.86
C ARG A 186 15.36 4.38 -1.11
N GLY A 187 15.97 3.45 -0.36
CA GLY A 187 15.27 2.55 0.56
C GLY A 187 14.46 1.42 -0.10
N ILE A 188 14.77 1.04 -1.34
CA ILE A 188 14.05 -0.02 -2.08
C ILE A 188 14.52 -1.41 -1.67
N THR A 189 15.75 -1.55 -1.17
CA THR A 189 16.29 -2.80 -0.65
C THR A 189 16.62 -2.66 0.83
N ALA A 190 15.92 -3.43 1.69
CA ALA A 190 16.50 -3.80 2.97
C ALA A 190 17.70 -4.70 2.68
N ALA A 191 18.84 -4.42 3.29
CA ALA A 191 20.01 -5.28 3.15
C ALA A 191 19.62 -6.71 3.55
N GLY A 192 19.54 -7.62 2.57
CA GLY A 192 19.44 -9.06 2.80
C GLY A 192 18.05 -9.70 2.76
N SER A 193 16.93 -8.98 2.59
CA SER A 193 15.63 -9.64 2.40
C SER A 193 14.68 -8.85 1.50
N ASP A 194 14.11 -9.52 0.49
CA ASP A 194 13.13 -8.96 -0.45
C ASP A 194 11.73 -8.73 0.19
N SER A 195 11.52 -9.13 1.45
CA SER A 195 10.27 -8.98 2.18
C SER A 195 10.51 -8.86 3.68
N MET A 196 9.66 -8.09 4.39
CA MET A 196 9.64 -8.12 5.85
C MET A 196 9.27 -9.51 6.36
N PRO A 197 9.84 -9.93 7.51
CA PRO A 197 9.37 -11.14 8.21
C PRO A 197 7.87 -11.07 8.47
N GLU A 198 7.23 -12.22 8.60
CA GLU A 198 5.82 -12.28 8.96
C GLU A 198 5.57 -11.56 10.30
N PHE A 199 4.43 -10.85 10.40
CA PHE A 199 4.01 -10.24 11.66
C PHE A 199 3.72 -11.32 12.71
N PRO A 200 4.49 -11.40 13.78
CA PRO A 200 4.32 -12.45 14.79
C PRO A 200 3.06 -12.28 15.64
N GLY A 201 2.49 -11.09 15.66
CA GLY A 201 1.50 -10.64 16.60
C GLY A 201 2.14 -9.79 17.70
N SER A 202 1.34 -8.94 18.34
CA SER A 202 1.79 -8.18 19.51
C SER A 202 1.52 -9.02 20.76
N THR A 203 2.57 -9.34 21.50
CA THR A 203 2.39 -9.84 22.87
C THR A 203 1.75 -8.74 23.69
N VAL A 204 0.51 -8.94 24.09
CA VAL A 204 -0.09 -8.10 25.14
C VAL A 204 0.70 -8.38 26.40
N PRO A 205 1.38 -7.41 27.04
CA PRO A 205 1.93 -7.63 28.37
C PRO A 205 0.78 -7.99 29.29
N SER A 206 0.88 -9.16 29.90
CA SER A 206 -0.04 -9.63 30.95
C SER A 206 -0.01 -8.74 32.16
#